data_94704070bd6edb0d7b5a47f2c738e2c9
#
_entry.id   94704070bd6edb0d7b5a47f2c738e2c9
#
_cell.length_a   1.000
_cell.length_b   1.000
_cell.length_c   1.000
_cell.angle_alpha   90.00
_cell.angle_beta   90.00
_cell.angle_gamma   90.00
#
_symmetry.space_group_name_H-M   'P 1'
#
loop_
_entity.id
_entity.type
_entity.pdbx_description
1 polymer ?
#
loop_
_entity_poly.entity_id
_entity_poly.type
_entity_poly.pdbx_seq_one_letter_code
_entity_poly.pdbx_strand_id
1 'polypeptide(L)'
;MATPNADRTLSAWPAHRSVALLPGSLPQGGIVPDTPIHAFVAPPLQLVLRADADLRSIRHDIELGGLLAFEIYNLLTAAEADAVVEASERFGYRDEAPGIATPPGMRLNKSVHWVTDAESLGPLFERMAVLLPARIDGMTLHPRLSERLNMYRYDDGDVFNRHIDGEWPGFSLDVERRRMLQWPAHLRSCLTMLLYLNGPDDGVQGGDTRLYRPDGSAHDVRPTKGSALFFRHGFGPQSIQHVGRPIRGPVSKYVARINVMYAA
;
A
#
# COMPACT_ATOMS: atom_id res chain seq x y z
N MET A 1 21.85 -24.74 11.81
CA MET A 1 20.72 -25.09 10.91
C MET A 1 19.45 -24.72 11.64
N ALA A 2 18.87 -23.59 11.30
CA ALA A 2 17.58 -23.14 11.87
C ALA A 2 16.47 -23.80 11.05
N THR A 3 15.56 -24.49 11.72
CA THR A 3 14.39 -25.14 11.12
C THR A 3 13.47 -24.09 10.48
N PRO A 4 13.05 -24.26 9.23
CA PRO A 4 12.20 -23.27 8.59
C PRO A 4 10.74 -23.42 9.04
N ASN A 5 10.17 -22.33 9.46
CA ASN A 5 8.79 -21.84 9.23
C ASN A 5 7.59 -22.84 9.31
N ALA A 6 7.67 -23.93 10.08
CA ALA A 6 6.55 -24.89 10.24
C ALA A 6 5.40 -24.34 11.11
N ASP A 7 5.65 -23.31 11.94
CA ASP A 7 4.69 -22.89 12.98
C ASP A 7 3.69 -21.80 12.54
N ARG A 8 3.98 -21.05 11.45
CA ARG A 8 3.09 -19.97 10.99
C ARG A 8 1.82 -20.44 10.30
N THR A 9 1.86 -21.61 9.67
CA THR A 9 0.72 -22.16 8.92
C THR A 9 -0.30 -22.89 9.80
N LEU A 10 0.05 -23.22 11.05
CA LEU A 10 -0.81 -23.96 11.98
C LEU A 10 -1.65 -23.08 12.90
N SER A 11 -1.33 -21.78 13.02
CA SER A 11 -2.14 -20.86 13.83
C SER A 11 -3.35 -20.36 13.06
N ALA A 12 -4.54 -20.47 13.65
CA ALA A 12 -5.76 -19.91 13.06
C ALA A 12 -5.67 -18.37 13.00
N TRP A 13 -6.13 -17.80 11.90
CA TRP A 13 -6.25 -16.35 11.78
C TRP A 13 -7.26 -15.82 12.80
N PRO A 14 -6.98 -14.69 13.47
CA PRO A 14 -7.97 -14.04 14.33
C PRO A 14 -9.23 -13.66 13.53
N ALA A 15 -10.36 -13.58 14.19
CA ALA A 15 -11.55 -12.97 13.60
C ALA A 15 -11.28 -11.50 13.23
N HIS A 16 -12.06 -10.96 12.30
CA HIS A 16 -11.98 -9.55 11.94
C HIS A 16 -13.34 -8.86 12.11
N ARG A 17 -13.29 -7.53 12.12
CA ARG A 17 -14.49 -6.66 12.24
C ARG A 17 -14.33 -5.41 11.39
N SER A 18 -15.43 -4.71 11.14
CA SER A 18 -15.39 -3.33 10.67
C SER A 18 -15.01 -2.40 11.82
N VAL A 19 -14.07 -1.49 11.56
CA VAL A 19 -13.59 -0.46 12.51
C VAL A 19 -13.93 0.96 12.06
N ALA A 20 -14.41 1.11 10.84
CA ALA A 20 -14.99 2.33 10.30
C ALA A 20 -15.89 1.98 9.11
N LEU A 21 -16.87 2.86 8.86
CA LEU A 21 -17.69 2.86 7.65
C LEU A 21 -17.51 4.21 6.96
N LEU A 22 -17.14 4.18 5.69
CA LEU A 22 -16.94 5.39 4.88
C LEU A 22 -17.70 5.26 3.57
N PRO A 23 -18.11 6.39 2.96
CA PRO A 23 -18.63 6.36 1.59
C PRO A 23 -17.58 5.73 0.66
N GLY A 24 -17.97 4.74 -0.13
CA GLY A 24 -17.12 4.06 -1.10
C GLY A 24 -17.57 4.33 -2.52
N SER A 25 -16.63 4.70 -3.42
CA SER A 25 -16.94 4.91 -4.83
C SER A 25 -16.87 3.60 -5.62
N LEU A 26 -17.83 3.43 -6.54
CA LEU A 26 -17.90 2.32 -7.48
C LEU A 26 -17.10 2.62 -8.75
N PRO A 27 -16.52 1.60 -9.43
CA PRO A 27 -15.79 1.76 -10.68
C PRO A 27 -16.59 2.44 -11.79
N GLN A 28 -17.86 2.11 -11.92
CA GLN A 28 -18.77 2.65 -12.95
C GLN A 28 -19.48 3.94 -12.53
N GLY A 29 -19.10 4.50 -11.38
CA GLY A 29 -19.77 5.65 -10.77
C GLY A 29 -20.80 5.24 -9.72
N GLY A 30 -21.18 6.21 -8.89
CA GLY A 30 -22.03 5.98 -7.74
C GLY A 30 -21.26 5.79 -6.44
N ILE A 31 -21.98 5.86 -5.34
CA ILE A 31 -21.43 5.78 -3.97
C ILE A 31 -22.22 4.75 -3.17
N VAL A 32 -21.51 3.87 -2.48
CA VAL A 32 -22.05 3.02 -1.42
C VAL A 32 -21.78 3.73 -0.08
N PRO A 33 -22.80 4.14 0.68
CA PRO A 33 -22.62 4.99 1.86
C PRO A 33 -21.73 4.37 2.93
N ASP A 34 -21.89 3.06 3.18
CA ASP A 34 -21.31 2.36 4.32
C ASP A 34 -20.32 1.27 3.88
N THR A 35 -19.26 1.67 3.19
CA THR A 35 -18.20 0.74 2.80
C THR A 35 -17.24 0.51 3.99
N PRO A 36 -17.03 -0.75 4.42
CA PRO A 36 -16.29 -1.03 5.62
C PRO A 36 -14.77 -0.88 5.44
N ILE A 37 -14.14 -0.41 6.52
CA ILE A 37 -12.70 -0.57 6.76
C ILE A 37 -12.56 -1.61 7.88
N HIS A 38 -11.70 -2.59 7.67
CA HIS A 38 -11.57 -3.75 8.53
C HIS A 38 -10.38 -3.66 9.47
N ALA A 39 -10.40 -4.47 10.54
CA ALA A 39 -9.22 -4.83 11.33
C ALA A 39 -9.40 -6.22 11.92
N PHE A 40 -8.30 -6.92 12.17
CA PHE A 40 -8.32 -8.13 12.99
C PHE A 40 -8.56 -7.75 14.46
N VAL A 41 -9.29 -8.60 15.19
CA VAL A 41 -9.60 -8.36 16.61
C VAL A 41 -8.37 -8.50 17.53
N ALA A 42 -7.33 -9.16 17.06
CA ALA A 42 -6.02 -9.30 17.69
C ALA A 42 -4.94 -9.28 16.60
N PRO A 43 -3.68 -8.92 16.91
CA PRO A 43 -2.58 -9.02 15.97
C PRO A 43 -2.43 -10.45 15.43
N PRO A 44 -2.49 -10.67 14.11
CA PRO A 44 -2.30 -12.01 13.57
C PRO A 44 -0.82 -12.38 13.56
N LEU A 45 -0.50 -13.55 14.12
CA LEU A 45 0.88 -14.06 14.16
C LEU A 45 1.50 -14.21 12.76
N GLN A 46 0.65 -14.43 11.75
CA GLN A 46 1.04 -14.55 10.35
C GLN A 46 1.61 -13.24 9.77
N LEU A 47 1.20 -12.09 10.31
CA LEU A 47 1.65 -10.76 9.87
C LEU A 47 2.80 -10.20 10.71
N VAL A 48 3.31 -10.93 11.68
CA VAL A 48 4.52 -10.52 12.41
C VAL A 48 5.70 -10.56 11.46
N LEU A 49 6.18 -9.40 11.04
CA LEU A 49 7.38 -9.28 10.23
C LEU A 49 8.59 -9.60 11.11
N ARG A 50 9.55 -10.31 10.55
CA ARG A 50 10.74 -10.70 11.31
C ARG A 50 11.74 -9.57 11.33
N ALA A 51 12.06 -9.05 12.51
CA ALA A 51 13.10 -8.03 12.68
C ALA A 51 14.50 -8.55 12.27
N ASP A 52 14.69 -9.86 12.39
CA ASP A 52 15.92 -10.61 12.06
C ASP A 52 15.98 -11.11 10.61
N ALA A 53 15.01 -10.76 9.77
CA ALA A 53 15.06 -11.12 8.37
C ALA A 53 16.32 -10.51 7.74
N ASP A 54 17.16 -11.36 7.18
CA ASP A 54 18.46 -10.99 6.56
C ASP A 54 18.21 -10.28 5.21
N LEU A 55 17.33 -9.28 5.25
CA LEU A 55 16.93 -8.47 4.12
C LEU A 55 17.77 -7.19 4.08
N ARG A 56 18.65 -7.12 3.11
CA ARG A 56 19.33 -5.86 2.81
C ARG A 56 18.47 -5.05 1.84
N SER A 57 17.73 -4.07 2.38
CA SER A 57 16.96 -3.14 1.55
C SER A 57 17.88 -2.22 0.76
N ILE A 58 17.57 -2.00 -0.52
CA ILE A 58 18.36 -1.19 -1.46
C ILE A 58 17.44 -0.20 -2.16
N ARG A 59 17.81 1.08 -2.13
CA ARG A 59 17.09 2.14 -2.84
C ARG A 59 17.68 2.37 -4.23
N HIS A 60 16.80 2.53 -5.22
CA HIS A 60 17.11 2.94 -6.57
C HIS A 60 16.29 4.18 -6.91
N ASP A 61 16.96 5.30 -7.14
CA ASP A 61 16.29 6.53 -7.54
C ASP A 61 15.85 6.45 -9.01
N ILE A 62 14.64 6.94 -9.28
CA ILE A 62 14.08 7.02 -10.63
C ILE A 62 14.29 8.44 -11.14
N GLU A 63 15.00 8.60 -12.25
CA GLU A 63 15.10 9.89 -12.90
C GLU A 63 13.76 10.25 -13.54
N LEU A 64 13.10 11.28 -13.01
CA LEU A 64 11.74 11.68 -13.40
C LEU A 64 11.62 13.20 -13.63
N GLY A 65 12.66 13.82 -14.24
CA GLY A 65 12.65 15.27 -14.55
C GLY A 65 12.66 16.15 -13.28
N GLY A 66 13.42 15.74 -12.26
CA GLY A 66 13.54 16.45 -10.99
C GLY A 66 12.41 16.15 -9.98
N LEU A 67 11.41 15.34 -10.35
CA LEU A 67 10.39 14.87 -9.42
C LEU A 67 10.91 13.70 -8.56
N LEU A 68 10.50 13.66 -7.29
CA LEU A 68 10.96 12.64 -6.33
C LEU A 68 10.20 11.32 -6.52
N ALA A 69 10.87 10.32 -7.09
CA ALA A 69 10.41 8.94 -7.16
C ALA A 69 11.59 7.99 -6.99
N PHE A 70 11.37 6.85 -6.33
CA PHE A 70 12.38 5.82 -6.13
C PHE A 70 11.73 4.47 -5.80
N GLU A 71 12.46 3.39 -6.00
CA GLU A 71 12.11 2.06 -5.55
C GLU A 71 12.98 1.64 -4.36
N ILE A 72 12.42 0.85 -3.46
CA ILE A 72 13.20 0.12 -2.45
C ILE A 72 12.89 -1.35 -2.62
N TYR A 73 13.95 -2.12 -2.90
CA TYR A 73 13.89 -3.57 -3.03
C TYR A 73 14.15 -4.26 -1.69
N ASN A 74 13.72 -5.52 -1.58
CA ASN A 74 13.93 -6.38 -0.40
C ASN A 74 13.31 -5.80 0.89
N LEU A 75 12.10 -5.27 0.80
CA LEU A 75 11.34 -4.80 1.98
C LEU A 75 10.61 -5.95 2.68
N LEU A 76 10.13 -6.93 1.92
CA LEU A 76 9.48 -8.14 2.46
C LEU A 76 10.12 -9.39 1.87
N THR A 77 10.15 -10.44 2.65
CA THR A 77 10.36 -11.79 2.13
C THR A 77 9.14 -12.24 1.32
N ALA A 78 9.29 -13.25 0.48
CA ALA A 78 8.17 -13.82 -0.27
C ALA A 78 7.04 -14.30 0.67
N ALA A 79 7.40 -14.97 1.77
CA ALA A 79 6.43 -15.45 2.75
C ALA A 79 5.69 -14.31 3.49
N GLU A 80 6.36 -13.19 3.77
CA GLU A 80 5.73 -12.01 4.37
C GLU A 80 4.75 -11.35 3.37
N ALA A 81 5.14 -11.23 2.11
CA ALA A 81 4.27 -10.70 1.05
C ALA A 81 3.02 -11.59 0.87
N ASP A 82 3.19 -12.92 0.83
CA ASP A 82 2.10 -13.88 0.71
C ASP A 82 1.14 -13.80 1.91
N ALA A 83 1.65 -13.62 3.13
CA ALA A 83 0.83 -13.44 4.32
C ALA A 83 -0.03 -12.17 4.26
N VAL A 84 0.49 -11.05 3.70
CA VAL A 84 -0.30 -9.83 3.50
C VAL A 84 -1.40 -10.05 2.45
N VAL A 85 -1.11 -10.79 1.37
CA VAL A 85 -2.14 -11.17 0.37
C VAL A 85 -3.21 -12.01 1.03
N GLU A 86 -2.84 -13.06 1.78
CA GLU A 86 -3.79 -13.92 2.46
C GLU A 86 -4.68 -13.14 3.44
N ALA A 87 -4.09 -12.23 4.23
CA ALA A 87 -4.83 -11.36 5.13
C ALA A 87 -5.88 -10.53 4.37
N SER A 88 -5.51 -9.95 3.24
CA SER A 88 -6.40 -9.12 2.45
C SER A 88 -7.56 -9.90 1.82
N GLU A 89 -7.30 -11.12 1.35
CA GLU A 89 -8.34 -12.01 0.81
C GLU A 89 -9.36 -12.44 1.88
N ARG A 90 -8.94 -12.56 3.14
CA ARG A 90 -9.85 -12.89 4.26
C ARG A 90 -10.86 -11.78 4.55
N PHE A 91 -10.50 -10.53 4.32
CA PHE A 91 -11.44 -9.40 4.44
C PHE A 91 -12.44 -9.35 3.28
N GLY A 92 -12.08 -9.90 2.12
CA GLY A 92 -12.89 -9.92 0.89
C GLY A 92 -12.79 -8.62 0.09
N TYR A 93 -12.23 -8.73 -1.12
CA TYR A 93 -12.13 -7.63 -2.06
C TYR A 93 -13.51 -7.24 -2.63
N ARG A 94 -13.72 -5.94 -2.82
CA ARG A 94 -14.96 -5.32 -3.30
C ARG A 94 -14.67 -4.35 -4.44
N ASP A 95 -15.69 -4.01 -5.19
CA ASP A 95 -15.62 -2.97 -6.21
C ASP A 95 -15.56 -1.56 -5.58
N GLU A 96 -16.12 -1.38 -4.39
CA GLU A 96 -16.13 -0.11 -3.68
C GLU A 96 -14.75 0.21 -3.07
N ALA A 97 -14.34 1.46 -3.18
CA ALA A 97 -13.13 1.97 -2.50
C ALA A 97 -13.50 2.98 -1.41
N PRO A 98 -13.39 2.60 -0.11
CA PRO A 98 -13.82 3.46 0.99
C PRO A 98 -12.97 4.72 1.12
N GLY A 99 -13.63 5.89 1.18
CA GLY A 99 -12.98 7.19 1.32
C GLY A 99 -12.23 7.67 0.08
N ILE A 100 -12.41 7.02 -1.06
CA ILE A 100 -11.84 7.43 -2.35
C ILE A 100 -12.99 7.86 -3.26
N ALA A 101 -12.88 9.07 -3.83
CA ALA A 101 -13.80 9.54 -4.86
C ALA A 101 -13.04 9.59 -6.20
N THR A 102 -13.47 8.80 -7.16
CA THR A 102 -12.91 8.77 -8.51
C THR A 102 -14.01 8.95 -9.55
N PRO A 103 -13.73 9.61 -10.70
CA PRO A 103 -14.64 9.61 -11.84
C PRO A 103 -14.97 8.17 -12.31
N PRO A 104 -16.14 7.95 -12.93
CA PRO A 104 -16.48 6.67 -13.54
C PRO A 104 -15.40 6.18 -14.50
N GLY A 105 -15.04 4.92 -14.44
CA GLY A 105 -14.02 4.30 -15.30
C GLY A 105 -12.57 4.65 -14.93
N MET A 106 -12.33 5.49 -13.93
CA MET A 106 -10.98 5.84 -13.50
C MET A 106 -10.27 4.64 -12.87
N ARG A 107 -10.98 3.87 -12.06
CA ARG A 107 -10.47 2.73 -11.31
C ARG A 107 -11.36 1.51 -11.58
N LEU A 108 -10.79 0.45 -12.13
CA LEU A 108 -11.51 -0.80 -12.40
C LEU A 108 -11.10 -1.94 -11.46
N ASN A 109 -9.98 -1.80 -10.74
CA ASN A 109 -9.52 -2.78 -9.77
C ASN A 109 -10.45 -2.89 -8.56
N LYS A 110 -10.43 -4.04 -7.91
CA LYS A 110 -11.08 -4.27 -6.61
C LYS A 110 -10.22 -3.77 -5.47
N SER A 111 -10.86 -3.43 -4.35
CA SER A 111 -10.16 -2.96 -3.16
C SER A 111 -10.70 -3.59 -1.87
N VAL A 112 -9.86 -3.65 -0.87
CA VAL A 112 -10.20 -3.82 0.53
C VAL A 112 -9.27 -2.97 1.37
N HIS A 113 -9.86 -2.20 2.30
CA HIS A 113 -9.06 -1.36 3.18
C HIS A 113 -9.13 -1.90 4.61
N TRP A 114 -8.00 -1.93 5.26
CA TRP A 114 -7.91 -2.38 6.65
C TRP A 114 -6.85 -1.61 7.42
N VAL A 115 -6.98 -1.63 8.74
CA VAL A 115 -6.03 -0.99 9.65
C VAL A 115 -5.33 -2.08 10.44
N THR A 116 -4.01 -2.04 10.46
CA THR A 116 -3.17 -2.90 11.27
C THR A 116 -2.70 -2.12 12.51
N ASP A 117 -1.52 -2.42 13.02
CA ASP A 117 -0.92 -1.79 14.19
C ASP A 117 0.57 -1.48 13.96
N ALA A 118 1.12 -0.69 14.87
CA ALA A 118 2.53 -0.30 14.84
C ALA A 118 3.48 -1.50 14.98
N GLU A 119 3.08 -2.54 15.70
CA GLU A 119 3.89 -3.75 15.89
C GLU A 119 4.06 -4.51 14.56
N SER A 120 2.98 -4.60 13.77
CA SER A 120 3.01 -5.23 12.44
C SER A 120 3.82 -4.43 11.42
N LEU A 121 3.73 -3.09 11.42
CA LEU A 121 4.40 -2.23 10.42
C LEU A 121 5.77 -1.70 10.87
N GLY A 122 6.08 -1.76 12.16
CA GLY A 122 7.36 -1.26 12.71
C GLY A 122 8.57 -1.86 12.01
N PRO A 123 8.71 -3.18 11.91
CA PRO A 123 9.84 -3.80 11.23
C PRO A 123 9.93 -3.42 9.73
N LEU A 124 8.80 -3.25 9.04
CA LEU A 124 8.79 -2.75 7.67
C LEU A 124 9.33 -1.33 7.58
N PHE A 125 8.91 -0.43 8.50
CA PHE A 125 9.43 0.92 8.56
C PHE A 125 10.93 0.93 8.86
N GLU A 126 11.42 0.15 9.82
CA GLU A 126 12.84 0.04 10.19
C GLU A 126 13.72 -0.38 9.01
N ARG A 127 13.26 -1.32 8.17
CA ARG A 127 13.98 -1.77 6.97
C ARG A 127 14.22 -0.66 5.94
N MET A 128 13.41 0.40 5.93
CA MET A 128 13.50 1.47 4.94
C MET A 128 13.76 2.86 5.51
N ALA A 129 13.69 3.07 6.82
CA ALA A 129 13.73 4.39 7.45
C ALA A 129 14.93 5.24 7.01
N VAL A 130 16.13 4.65 6.96
CA VAL A 130 17.37 5.34 6.54
C VAL A 130 17.45 5.60 5.02
N LEU A 131 16.59 4.95 4.23
CA LEU A 131 16.50 5.09 2.78
C LEU A 131 15.44 6.11 2.37
N LEU A 132 14.55 6.52 3.28
CA LEU A 132 13.54 7.54 3.06
C LEU A 132 14.15 8.95 3.20
N PRO A 133 13.63 9.95 2.48
CA PRO A 133 14.01 11.35 2.70
C PRO A 133 13.72 11.76 4.15
N ALA A 134 14.74 12.20 4.88
CA ALA A 134 14.57 12.66 6.25
C ALA A 134 13.68 13.91 6.35
N ARG A 135 13.62 14.72 5.28
CA ARG A 135 12.79 15.93 5.19
C ARG A 135 12.18 16.07 3.79
N ILE A 136 10.93 16.54 3.75
CA ILE A 136 10.21 16.92 2.52
C ILE A 136 9.47 18.23 2.81
N ASP A 137 9.70 19.26 1.99
CA ASP A 137 9.07 20.59 2.11
C ASP A 137 9.12 21.16 3.53
N GLY A 138 10.27 21.01 4.21
CA GLY A 138 10.47 21.46 5.57
C GLY A 138 9.94 20.54 6.68
N MET A 139 9.05 19.61 6.34
CA MET A 139 8.51 18.61 7.27
C MET A 139 9.51 17.48 7.50
N THR A 140 9.53 16.93 8.71
CA THR A 140 10.43 15.84 9.12
C THR A 140 9.74 14.49 9.03
N LEU A 141 10.46 13.46 8.56
CA LEU A 141 9.96 12.08 8.50
C LEU A 141 9.42 11.66 9.88
N HIS A 142 8.15 11.25 9.91
CA HIS A 142 7.56 10.67 11.10
C HIS A 142 8.03 9.22 11.28
N PRO A 143 8.35 8.75 12.51
CA PRO A 143 8.96 7.44 12.73
C PRO A 143 7.97 6.26 12.62
N ARG A 144 6.83 6.46 11.98
CA ARG A 144 5.81 5.43 11.75
C ARG A 144 5.10 5.66 10.42
N LEU A 145 4.73 4.57 9.75
CA LEU A 145 3.78 4.59 8.63
C LEU A 145 2.36 4.82 9.15
N SER A 146 1.48 5.35 8.30
CA SER A 146 0.04 5.21 8.53
C SER A 146 -0.32 3.73 8.58
N GLU A 147 -1.10 3.31 9.58
CA GLU A 147 -1.44 1.91 9.80
C GLU A 147 -2.63 1.43 8.94
N ARG A 148 -3.20 2.32 8.12
CA ARG A 148 -4.21 1.95 7.13
C ARG A 148 -3.55 1.50 5.84
N LEU A 149 -3.86 0.28 5.42
CA LEU A 149 -3.48 -0.31 4.15
C LEU A 149 -4.66 -0.22 3.19
N ASN A 150 -4.45 0.42 2.05
CA ASN A 150 -5.38 0.41 0.94
C ASN A 150 -4.93 -0.70 -0.02
N MET A 151 -5.54 -1.88 0.09
CA MET A 151 -5.20 -3.03 -0.72
C MET A 151 -5.95 -2.98 -2.04
N TYR A 152 -5.23 -3.24 -3.11
CA TYR A 152 -5.78 -3.32 -4.47
C TYR A 152 -5.46 -4.68 -5.09
N ARG A 153 -6.49 -5.29 -5.67
CA ARG A 153 -6.38 -6.47 -6.52
C ARG A 153 -6.78 -6.09 -7.93
N TYR A 154 -5.91 -6.38 -8.88
CA TYR A 154 -6.15 -6.16 -10.30
C TYR A 154 -6.30 -7.53 -10.96
N ASP A 155 -7.47 -7.81 -11.49
CA ASP A 155 -7.80 -9.01 -12.26
C ASP A 155 -7.57 -8.74 -13.77
N ASP A 156 -7.79 -9.73 -14.64
CA ASP A 156 -7.59 -9.58 -16.10
C ASP A 156 -8.37 -8.39 -16.67
N GLY A 157 -7.68 -7.50 -17.35
CA GLY A 157 -8.25 -6.28 -17.92
C GLY A 157 -8.33 -5.08 -16.95
N ASP A 158 -8.15 -5.29 -15.65
CA ASP A 158 -8.23 -4.19 -14.67
C ASP A 158 -7.11 -3.17 -14.85
N VAL A 159 -7.48 -1.91 -14.64
CA VAL A 159 -6.62 -0.74 -14.79
C VAL A 159 -6.95 0.30 -13.73
N PHE A 160 -5.97 1.10 -13.34
CA PHE A 160 -6.21 2.37 -12.67
C PHE A 160 -5.67 3.49 -13.57
N ASN A 161 -6.56 4.21 -14.22
CA ASN A 161 -6.23 5.20 -15.23
C ASN A 161 -5.41 6.36 -14.66
N ARG A 162 -4.89 7.22 -15.53
CA ARG A 162 -3.97 8.30 -15.18
C ARG A 162 -4.58 9.25 -14.16
N HIS A 163 -3.92 9.39 -13.02
CA HIS A 163 -4.35 10.20 -11.88
C HIS A 163 -3.16 10.68 -11.06
N ILE A 164 -3.44 11.50 -10.07
CA ILE A 164 -2.55 11.83 -8.96
C ILE A 164 -3.15 11.27 -7.68
N ASP A 165 -2.31 10.86 -6.75
CA ASP A 165 -2.74 10.52 -5.40
C ASP A 165 -2.92 11.79 -4.57
N GLY A 166 -4.00 11.85 -3.79
CA GLY A 166 -4.23 12.91 -2.81
C GLY A 166 -3.44 12.67 -1.50
N GLU A 167 -3.31 13.73 -0.73
CA GLU A 167 -2.83 13.64 0.65
C GLU A 167 -3.87 12.93 1.53
N TRP A 168 -3.36 12.14 2.47
CA TRP A 168 -4.19 11.44 3.43
C TRP A 168 -3.68 11.70 4.84
N PRO A 169 -4.56 11.79 5.85
CA PRO A 169 -4.15 11.73 7.25
C PRO A 169 -3.55 10.36 7.57
N GLY A 170 -2.78 10.30 8.65
CA GLY A 170 -2.40 9.03 9.25
C GLY A 170 -3.57 8.40 9.99
N PHE A 171 -3.55 7.08 10.10
CA PHE A 171 -4.55 6.31 10.82
C PHE A 171 -3.90 5.24 11.70
N SER A 172 -4.59 4.90 12.79
CA SER A 172 -4.25 3.79 13.69
C SER A 172 -5.52 3.14 14.22
N LEU A 173 -5.39 2.07 14.98
CA LEU A 173 -6.47 1.49 15.77
C LEU A 173 -6.50 2.10 17.18
N ASP A 174 -7.68 2.11 17.80
CA ASP A 174 -7.78 2.28 19.24
C ASP A 174 -7.21 1.04 19.97
N VAL A 175 -6.97 1.17 21.26
CA VAL A 175 -6.35 0.09 22.09
C VAL A 175 -7.16 -1.21 22.05
N GLU A 176 -8.49 -1.11 21.95
CA GLU A 176 -9.38 -2.26 21.87
C GLU A 176 -9.57 -2.81 20.45
N ARG A 177 -8.90 -2.22 19.45
CA ARG A 177 -9.00 -2.58 18.04
C ARG A 177 -10.45 -2.55 17.49
N ARG A 178 -11.24 -1.60 17.97
CA ARG A 178 -12.65 -1.46 17.60
C ARG A 178 -12.94 -0.29 16.69
N ARG A 179 -12.05 0.72 16.68
CA ARG A 179 -12.24 1.95 15.91
C ARG A 179 -10.96 2.38 15.22
N MET A 180 -11.09 2.84 14.00
CA MET A 180 -10.05 3.57 13.31
C MET A 180 -9.95 4.99 13.88
N LEU A 181 -8.77 5.40 14.27
CA LEU A 181 -8.43 6.72 14.77
C LEU A 181 -7.64 7.48 13.73
N GLN A 182 -8.03 8.72 13.46
CA GLN A 182 -7.26 9.62 12.60
C GLN A 182 -6.18 10.34 13.44
N TRP A 183 -4.98 10.44 12.87
CA TRP A 183 -3.87 11.15 13.51
C TRP A 183 -4.04 12.66 13.44
N PRO A 184 -3.33 13.42 14.32
CA PRO A 184 -3.37 14.88 14.33
C PRO A 184 -3.00 15.48 12.97
N ALA A 185 -3.61 16.62 12.62
CA ALA A 185 -3.50 17.27 11.32
C ALA A 185 -2.08 17.77 10.95
N HIS A 186 -1.18 17.95 11.94
CA HIS A 186 0.23 18.29 11.67
C HIS A 186 1.05 17.08 11.14
N LEU A 187 0.49 15.87 11.22
CA LEU A 187 1.06 14.66 10.60
C LEU A 187 0.39 14.47 9.25
N ARG A 188 1.14 14.70 8.18
CA ARG A 188 0.65 14.66 6.80
C ARG A 188 1.41 13.63 5.98
N SER A 189 0.74 13.00 5.05
CA SER A 189 1.41 12.13 4.10
C SER A 189 2.05 12.96 2.98
N CYS A 190 3.28 12.61 2.61
CA CYS A 190 4.02 13.26 1.52
C CYS A 190 4.40 12.31 0.39
N LEU A 191 4.47 11.02 0.69
CA LEU A 191 4.78 9.99 -0.28
C LEU A 191 3.72 8.90 -0.27
N THR A 192 3.34 8.47 -1.47
CA THR A 192 2.71 7.17 -1.70
C THR A 192 3.80 6.11 -1.68
N MET A 193 3.56 5.02 -0.96
CA MET A 193 4.28 3.77 -1.04
C MET A 193 3.37 2.73 -1.69
N LEU A 194 3.73 2.21 -2.85
CA LEU A 194 3.07 1.06 -3.48
C LEU A 194 3.91 -0.18 -3.22
N LEU A 195 3.53 -0.96 -2.21
CA LEU A 195 4.21 -2.20 -1.85
C LEU A 195 3.66 -3.32 -2.74
N TYR A 196 4.52 -3.88 -3.58
CA TYR A 196 4.16 -4.96 -4.50
C TYR A 196 4.23 -6.32 -3.78
N LEU A 197 3.11 -7.02 -3.78
CA LEU A 197 2.98 -8.29 -3.04
C LEU A 197 3.14 -9.50 -3.95
N ASN A 198 3.11 -9.31 -5.26
CA ASN A 198 3.48 -10.27 -6.27
C ASN A 198 3.94 -9.56 -7.54
N GLY A 199 4.42 -10.34 -8.50
CA GLY A 199 4.97 -9.81 -9.74
C GLY A 199 5.08 -10.87 -10.84
N PRO A 200 5.85 -10.59 -11.90
CA PRO A 200 6.01 -11.51 -13.03
C PRO A 200 6.56 -12.88 -12.65
N ASP A 201 7.40 -12.97 -11.62
CA ASP A 201 7.93 -14.25 -11.14
C ASP A 201 6.85 -15.13 -10.50
N ASP A 202 5.71 -14.51 -10.10
CA ASP A 202 4.49 -15.19 -9.62
C ASP A 202 3.49 -15.43 -10.77
N GLY A 203 3.82 -15.08 -12.01
CA GLY A 203 2.96 -15.26 -13.20
C GLY A 203 2.11 -14.04 -13.55
N VAL A 204 2.27 -12.89 -12.88
CA VAL A 204 1.57 -11.65 -13.23
C VAL A 204 2.05 -11.15 -14.59
N GLN A 205 1.13 -10.84 -15.49
CA GLN A 205 1.42 -10.33 -16.83
C GLN A 205 0.94 -8.88 -16.97
N GLY A 206 1.82 -7.97 -17.33
CA GLY A 206 1.52 -6.53 -17.35
C GLY A 206 1.49 -5.92 -15.96
N GLY A 207 0.64 -4.93 -15.74
CA GLY A 207 0.42 -4.30 -14.45
C GLY A 207 1.55 -3.39 -13.96
N ASP A 208 2.44 -2.93 -14.84
CA ASP A 208 3.46 -1.95 -14.49
C ASP A 208 2.81 -0.68 -13.93
N THR A 209 3.50 0.00 -13.04
CA THR A 209 3.12 1.35 -12.63
C THR A 209 3.88 2.34 -13.50
N ARG A 210 3.14 3.08 -14.34
CA ARG A 210 3.72 4.10 -15.21
C ARG A 210 3.70 5.46 -14.53
N LEU A 211 4.86 6.07 -14.39
CA LEU A 211 5.05 7.43 -13.88
C LEU A 211 5.29 8.39 -15.06
N TYR A 212 4.74 9.60 -14.99
CA TYR A 212 4.90 10.60 -16.05
C TYR A 212 5.84 11.71 -15.62
N ARG A 213 6.76 12.09 -16.52
CA ARG A 213 7.63 13.26 -16.38
C ARG A 213 6.89 14.55 -16.76
N PRO A 214 7.40 15.71 -16.34
CA PRO A 214 6.82 17.01 -16.74
C PRO A 214 6.76 17.25 -18.26
N ASP A 215 7.67 16.65 -19.03
CA ASP A 215 7.70 16.73 -20.49
C ASP A 215 6.72 15.79 -21.19
N GLY A 216 5.94 15.01 -20.42
CA GLY A 216 4.97 14.03 -20.91
C GLY A 216 5.54 12.66 -21.23
N SER A 217 6.85 12.48 -21.20
CA SER A 217 7.47 11.16 -21.31
C SER A 217 7.18 10.32 -20.06
N ALA A 218 7.40 9.01 -20.10
CA ALA A 218 7.03 8.10 -19.02
C ALA A 218 8.16 7.15 -18.64
N HIS A 219 8.08 6.65 -17.40
CA HIS A 219 8.90 5.59 -16.86
C HIS A 219 7.97 4.49 -16.33
N ASP A 220 8.19 3.25 -16.76
CA ASP A 220 7.42 2.10 -16.30
C ASP A 220 8.20 1.37 -15.20
N VAL A 221 7.54 1.19 -14.05
CA VAL A 221 8.04 0.44 -12.90
C VAL A 221 7.38 -0.92 -12.89
N ARG A 222 8.18 -1.98 -13.03
CA ARG A 222 7.72 -3.36 -13.01
C ARG A 222 7.47 -3.81 -11.57
N PRO A 223 6.31 -4.40 -11.25
CA PRO A 223 6.07 -4.92 -9.91
C PRO A 223 7.03 -6.06 -9.58
N THR A 224 7.75 -5.92 -8.48
CA THR A 224 8.65 -6.96 -7.96
C THR A 224 8.19 -7.33 -6.55
N LYS A 225 7.88 -8.60 -6.29
CA LYS A 225 7.40 -9.08 -5.00
C LYS A 225 8.32 -8.67 -3.86
N GLY A 226 7.75 -8.08 -2.82
CA GLY A 226 8.50 -7.60 -1.65
C GLY A 226 9.26 -6.30 -1.85
N SER A 227 9.12 -5.63 -3.02
CA SER A 227 9.63 -4.27 -3.25
C SER A 227 8.52 -3.22 -3.11
N ALA A 228 8.90 -1.95 -3.03
CA ALA A 228 7.94 -0.86 -3.08
C ALA A 228 8.43 0.30 -3.94
N LEU A 229 7.49 0.91 -4.64
CA LEU A 229 7.66 2.17 -5.34
C LEU A 229 7.20 3.32 -4.45
N PHE A 230 8.01 4.36 -4.37
CA PHE A 230 7.73 5.59 -3.62
C PHE A 230 7.68 6.77 -4.58
N PHE A 231 6.70 7.65 -4.40
CA PHE A 231 6.62 8.88 -5.17
C PHE A 231 5.83 9.97 -4.44
N ARG A 232 6.13 11.23 -4.82
CA ARG A 232 5.41 12.40 -4.30
C ARG A 232 3.95 12.37 -4.71
N HIS A 233 3.08 12.66 -3.75
CA HIS A 233 1.66 12.85 -3.97
C HIS A 233 1.15 14.20 -3.43
N GLY A 234 -0.14 14.44 -3.51
CA GLY A 234 -0.80 15.67 -3.14
C GLY A 234 -1.32 16.44 -4.35
N PHE A 235 -1.67 17.71 -4.18
CA PHE A 235 -2.24 18.53 -5.25
C PHE A 235 -1.29 19.63 -5.74
N GLY A 236 -0.03 19.58 -5.32
CA GLY A 236 1.01 20.54 -5.72
C GLY A 236 1.75 20.14 -7.01
N PRO A 237 2.63 21.02 -7.51
CA PRO A 237 3.38 20.80 -8.75
C PRO A 237 4.38 19.63 -8.69
N GLN A 238 4.72 19.18 -7.49
CA GLN A 238 5.61 18.03 -7.27
C GLN A 238 4.88 16.69 -7.30
N SER A 239 3.54 16.68 -7.41
CA SER A 239 2.74 15.46 -7.45
C SER A 239 2.94 14.72 -8.76
N ILE A 240 3.15 13.42 -8.68
CA ILE A 240 3.45 12.58 -9.83
C ILE A 240 2.18 11.96 -10.38
N GLN A 241 1.89 12.28 -11.65
CA GLN A 241 0.83 11.57 -12.39
C GLN A 241 1.29 10.16 -12.71
N HIS A 242 0.40 9.19 -12.49
CA HIS A 242 0.72 7.79 -12.72
C HIS A 242 -0.50 6.98 -13.18
N VAL A 243 -0.21 5.77 -13.65
CA VAL A 243 -1.20 4.79 -14.15
C VAL A 243 -0.82 3.41 -13.61
N GLY A 244 -1.80 2.67 -13.10
CA GLY A 244 -1.68 1.22 -12.94
C GLY A 244 -2.09 0.58 -14.26
N ARG A 245 -1.10 0.10 -15.05
CA ARG A 245 -1.34 -0.48 -16.39
C ARG A 245 -2.16 -1.75 -16.32
N PRO A 246 -2.87 -2.12 -17.41
CA PRO A 246 -3.72 -3.29 -17.43
C PRO A 246 -2.97 -4.59 -17.11
N ILE A 247 -3.65 -5.46 -16.36
CA ILE A 247 -3.25 -6.85 -16.15
C ILE A 247 -3.74 -7.70 -17.31
N ARG A 248 -3.04 -8.78 -17.59
CA ARG A 248 -3.39 -9.80 -18.58
C ARG A 248 -3.31 -11.19 -17.94
N GLY A 249 -4.25 -12.04 -18.30
CA GLY A 249 -4.24 -13.46 -17.92
C GLY A 249 -4.77 -13.76 -16.51
N PRO A 250 -4.62 -15.00 -16.03
CA PRO A 250 -5.38 -15.51 -14.89
C PRO A 250 -4.82 -15.14 -13.51
N VAL A 251 -3.61 -14.56 -13.45
CA VAL A 251 -2.96 -14.24 -12.17
C VAL A 251 -3.21 -12.79 -11.81
N SER A 252 -3.93 -12.55 -10.73
CA SER A 252 -4.21 -11.20 -10.22
C SER A 252 -2.95 -10.56 -9.65
N LYS A 253 -2.80 -9.25 -9.83
CA LYS A 253 -1.76 -8.44 -9.18
C LYS A 253 -2.28 -7.90 -7.85
N TYR A 254 -1.44 -7.94 -6.81
CA TYR A 254 -1.74 -7.41 -5.48
C TYR A 254 -0.78 -6.28 -5.11
N VAL A 255 -1.33 -5.16 -4.65
CA VAL A 255 -0.58 -3.99 -4.21
C VAL A 255 -1.18 -3.45 -2.92
N ALA A 256 -0.34 -3.14 -1.93
CA ALA A 256 -0.72 -2.35 -0.77
C ALA A 256 -0.26 -0.90 -0.96
N ARG A 257 -1.20 0.06 -0.99
CA ARG A 257 -0.87 1.48 -0.92
C ARG A 257 -0.85 1.91 0.54
N ILE A 258 0.30 2.41 0.98
CA ILE A 258 0.54 2.90 2.34
C ILE A 258 1.05 4.34 2.25
N ASN A 259 0.69 5.17 3.22
CA ASN A 259 1.16 6.55 3.27
C ASN A 259 2.39 6.68 4.18
N VAL A 260 3.44 7.32 3.65
CA VAL A 260 4.61 7.72 4.43
C VAL A 260 4.36 9.11 5.02
N MET A 261 4.44 9.19 6.32
CA MET A 261 4.01 10.35 7.10
C MET A 261 5.17 11.28 7.44
N TYR A 262 4.88 12.58 7.45
CA TYR A 262 5.80 13.63 7.84
C TYR A 262 5.13 14.56 8.85
N ALA A 263 5.93 15.12 9.78
CA ALA A 263 5.50 16.09 10.77
C ALA A 263 5.92 17.50 10.36
N ALA A 264 4.98 18.45 10.43
CA ALA A 264 5.22 19.87 10.23
C ALA A 264 5.91 20.51 11.45
#